data_511fc09c6205f081a5491a05b6992dd9
#
_entry.id   511fc09c6205f081a5491a05b6992dd9
#
_cell.length_a   1.000
_cell.length_b   1.000
_cell.length_c   1.000
_cell.angle_alpha   90.00
_cell.angle_beta   90.00
_cell.angle_gamma   90.00
#
_symmetry.space_group_name_H-M   'P 1'
#
loop_
_entity.id
_entity.type
_entity.pdbx_description
1 polymer ?
#
loop_
_entity_poly.entity_id
_entity_poly.type
_entity_poly.pdbx_seq_one_letter_code
_entity_poly.pdbx_strand_id
1 'polypeptide(L)'
;MKRWIVLLTILCSSFCGWAQVIDISTEEALTLRRVKFIRAGVLIDGVSNSLRRNQVITISGNLIGDVSDAASAHIPAGAEVIDLSQATVLPGLIDAHTHIFLQGEDPAEGGYDIQLLKYPLAFRAARATVSVRRALEQGFTTLRDMETEGAGYGDVGIKMAIEGGYIPGPRLFVSTRAISTTGGYPLEGYAPEVEVPKGVQIIDGPVEARKAAREQLDHGADWIKVYMTHRSWVRNNGVGKNGELVSQPTLTVEELRAIVDETHGWGKKVACHAYSGEGLQRALDGGCDSIEHGLVLTDPQIAQMIRQGTWLCATLSPYYSDWAPANTPEGQRDRKRASEHEVSFRKAVKAGVKIAFGTDIGGIPWSQPIAQEFPRMVEFGMTPMQAIQSATSRAAELLEMKGRLGVIAPGAYADVVAISGDPLADIKILENVGFVMKNGEVFKNDLVPKR
;
A
#
# COMPACT_ATOMS: atom_id res chain seq x y z
N MET A 1 -34.27 -23.78 -8.53
CA MET A 1 -34.18 -24.45 -9.82
C MET A 1 -35.51 -24.36 -10.57
N LYS A 2 -35.71 -23.43 -11.47
CA LYS A 2 -36.70 -23.44 -12.53
C LYS A 2 -36.27 -22.42 -13.57
N ARG A 3 -35.71 -22.93 -14.66
CA ARG A 3 -35.41 -22.13 -15.86
C ARG A 3 -36.75 -21.84 -16.54
N TRP A 4 -37.06 -20.59 -16.80
CA TRP A 4 -38.13 -20.17 -17.67
C TRP A 4 -37.55 -19.99 -19.07
N ILE A 5 -37.92 -20.90 -19.97
CA ILE A 5 -37.75 -20.75 -21.43
C ILE A 5 -38.97 -20.00 -21.91
N VAL A 6 -38.80 -18.78 -22.41
CA VAL A 6 -39.85 -18.06 -23.14
C VAL A 6 -39.71 -18.44 -24.61
N LEU A 7 -40.62 -19.28 -25.09
CA LEU A 7 -40.78 -19.50 -26.53
C LEU A 7 -41.58 -18.32 -27.10
N LEU A 8 -40.95 -17.50 -27.91
CA LEU A 8 -41.63 -16.53 -28.75
C LEU A 8 -41.93 -17.21 -30.10
N THR A 9 -43.19 -17.53 -30.34
CA THR A 9 -43.69 -17.99 -31.65
C THR A 9 -43.83 -16.75 -32.53
N ILE A 10 -42.99 -16.60 -33.55
CA ILE A 10 -43.12 -15.57 -34.58
C ILE A 10 -43.94 -16.15 -35.73
N LEU A 11 -45.15 -15.56 -35.97
CA LEU A 11 -45.89 -15.75 -37.18
C LEU A 11 -45.12 -15.16 -38.38
N CYS A 12 -44.76 -16.01 -39.32
CA CYS A 12 -44.20 -15.62 -40.61
C CYS A 12 -45.27 -14.90 -41.44
N SER A 13 -45.04 -13.62 -41.75
CA SER A 13 -45.57 -12.98 -42.95
C SER A 13 -44.50 -12.12 -43.58
N SER A 14 -44.12 -12.56 -44.73
CA SER A 14 -43.30 -11.99 -45.80
C SER A 14 -42.96 -10.51 -45.70
N PHE A 15 -41.68 -10.18 -45.31
CA PHE A 15 -40.92 -9.08 -45.89
C PHE A 15 -39.43 -9.45 -45.83
N CYS A 16 -38.92 -9.85 -46.96
CA CYS A 16 -37.51 -10.12 -47.18
C CYS A 16 -36.74 -8.79 -47.29
N GLY A 17 -35.69 -8.59 -46.52
CA GLY A 17 -34.66 -7.69 -47.00
C GLY A 17 -34.01 -6.70 -46.06
N TRP A 18 -34.36 -6.64 -44.73
CA TRP A 18 -33.70 -5.61 -43.85
C TRP A 18 -33.30 -6.09 -42.45
N ALA A 19 -33.32 -7.37 -42.17
CA ALA A 19 -33.08 -7.89 -40.82
C ALA A 19 -31.62 -8.29 -40.50
N GLN A 20 -30.71 -8.25 -41.47
CA GLN A 20 -29.32 -8.71 -41.28
C GLN A 20 -28.28 -7.62 -41.05
N VAL A 21 -28.65 -6.33 -41.13
CA VAL A 21 -27.66 -5.21 -40.99
C VAL A 21 -27.64 -4.61 -39.58
N ILE A 22 -28.62 -4.96 -38.72
CA ILE A 22 -28.77 -4.31 -37.41
C ILE A 22 -28.02 -5.03 -36.28
N ASP A 23 -27.73 -6.32 -36.41
CA ASP A 23 -27.16 -7.08 -35.27
C ASP A 23 -25.62 -6.96 -35.12
N ILE A 24 -24.90 -6.82 -36.23
CA ILE A 24 -23.41 -6.69 -36.20
C ILE A 24 -23.01 -5.32 -35.67
N SER A 25 -23.78 -4.26 -35.96
CA SER A 25 -23.44 -2.90 -35.53
C SER A 25 -23.69 -2.65 -34.03
N THR A 26 -24.62 -3.40 -33.40
CA THR A 26 -24.93 -3.25 -31.98
C THR A 26 -23.93 -3.98 -31.09
N GLU A 27 -23.45 -5.13 -31.48
CA GLU A 27 -22.43 -5.89 -30.72
C GLU A 27 -21.03 -5.28 -30.84
N GLU A 28 -20.67 -4.81 -32.03
CA GLU A 28 -19.46 -3.99 -32.21
C GLU A 28 -19.54 -2.65 -31.44
N ALA A 29 -20.68 -1.95 -31.49
CA ALA A 29 -20.90 -0.72 -30.75
C ALA A 29 -20.91 -0.93 -29.22
N LEU A 30 -21.44 -2.06 -28.73
CA LEU A 30 -21.39 -2.44 -27.31
C LEU A 30 -19.96 -2.85 -26.89
N THR A 31 -19.22 -3.51 -27.76
CA THR A 31 -17.82 -3.88 -27.54
C THR A 31 -16.92 -2.65 -27.56
N LEU A 32 -17.14 -1.73 -28.49
CA LEU A 32 -16.43 -0.44 -28.56
C LEU A 32 -16.70 0.46 -27.33
N ARG A 33 -17.89 0.42 -26.75
CA ARG A 33 -18.21 1.16 -25.52
C ARG A 33 -17.49 0.64 -24.27
N ARG A 34 -16.91 -0.56 -24.32
CA ARG A 34 -16.11 -1.16 -23.24
C ARG A 34 -14.61 -0.94 -23.38
N VAL A 35 -14.17 -0.48 -24.54
CA VAL A 35 -12.74 -0.23 -24.83
C VAL A 35 -12.48 1.26 -24.77
N LYS A 36 -11.51 1.67 -23.96
CA LYS A 36 -11.02 3.04 -23.85
C LYS A 36 -9.58 3.10 -24.32
N PHE A 37 -9.17 4.24 -24.81
CA PHE A 37 -7.79 4.49 -25.26
C PHE A 37 -7.21 5.66 -24.48
N ILE A 38 -6.00 5.50 -23.94
CA ILE A 38 -5.23 6.58 -23.34
C ILE A 38 -4.09 6.95 -24.27
N ARG A 39 -4.01 8.22 -24.69
CA ARG A 39 -2.83 8.76 -25.37
C ARG A 39 -1.86 9.28 -24.34
N ALA A 40 -0.70 8.67 -24.19
CA ALA A 40 0.33 9.04 -23.24
C ALA A 40 1.47 9.79 -23.95
N GLY A 41 1.80 11.00 -23.50
CA GLY A 41 2.94 11.76 -24.03
C GLY A 41 4.27 11.11 -23.64
N VAL A 42 4.39 10.81 -22.34
CA VAL A 42 5.49 10.01 -21.77
C VAL A 42 4.90 8.86 -21.00
N LEU A 43 5.47 7.67 -21.12
CA LEU A 43 5.08 6.48 -20.36
C LEU A 43 6.27 5.96 -19.53
N ILE A 44 6.05 5.83 -18.24
CA ILE A 44 6.85 5.03 -17.30
C ILE A 44 6.06 3.75 -17.05
N ASP A 45 6.52 2.61 -17.56
CA ASP A 45 5.76 1.36 -17.51
C ASP A 45 5.82 0.62 -16.16
N GLY A 46 6.61 1.14 -15.21
CA GLY A 46 6.80 0.57 -13.87
C GLY A 46 7.91 -0.49 -13.79
N VAL A 47 8.43 -0.98 -14.90
CA VAL A 47 9.43 -2.08 -14.94
C VAL A 47 10.74 -1.63 -15.58
N SER A 48 10.66 -1.02 -16.77
CA SER A 48 11.86 -0.62 -17.50
C SER A 48 12.50 0.63 -16.90
N ASN A 49 13.82 0.79 -17.15
CA ASN A 49 14.54 2.00 -16.73
C ASN A 49 14.48 3.11 -17.79
N SER A 50 13.78 2.87 -18.91
CA SER A 50 13.68 3.80 -20.02
C SER A 50 12.26 4.34 -20.17
N LEU A 51 12.16 5.61 -20.54
CA LEU A 51 10.89 6.26 -20.89
C LEU A 51 10.46 5.85 -22.29
N ARG A 52 9.16 5.59 -22.48
CA ARG A 52 8.54 5.45 -23.80
C ARG A 52 7.76 6.73 -24.10
N ARG A 53 7.80 7.21 -25.35
CA ARG A 53 7.09 8.44 -25.74
C ARG A 53 5.99 8.12 -26.74
N ASN A 54 4.95 8.95 -26.74
CA ASN A 54 3.85 8.88 -27.70
C ASN A 54 3.24 7.47 -27.78
N GLN A 55 2.77 6.97 -26.65
CA GLN A 55 2.16 5.64 -26.56
C GLN A 55 0.64 5.72 -26.56
N VAL A 56 0.00 4.68 -27.03
CA VAL A 56 -1.43 4.43 -26.87
C VAL A 56 -1.60 3.21 -26.00
N ILE A 57 -2.36 3.37 -24.91
CA ILE A 57 -2.72 2.29 -24.00
C ILE A 57 -4.18 1.95 -24.25
N THR A 58 -4.46 0.72 -24.62
CA THR A 58 -5.82 0.20 -24.80
C THR A 58 -6.32 -0.39 -23.50
N ILE A 59 -7.47 0.06 -23.03
CA ILE A 59 -8.14 -0.45 -21.82
C ILE A 59 -9.34 -1.28 -22.23
N SER A 60 -9.40 -2.53 -21.80
CA SER A 60 -10.52 -3.45 -22.05
C SER A 60 -11.14 -3.87 -20.73
N GLY A 61 -12.27 -3.29 -20.40
CA GLY A 61 -12.89 -3.46 -19.07
C GLY A 61 -11.95 -2.97 -17.95
N ASN A 62 -11.57 -3.86 -17.06
CA ASN A 62 -10.67 -3.56 -15.94
C ASN A 62 -9.19 -3.90 -16.20
N LEU A 63 -8.83 -4.27 -17.43
CA LEU A 63 -7.47 -4.69 -17.78
C LEU A 63 -6.87 -3.81 -18.87
N ILE A 64 -5.56 -3.75 -18.90
CA ILE A 64 -4.78 -3.22 -20.02
C ILE A 64 -4.77 -4.27 -21.12
N GLY A 65 -5.28 -3.91 -22.31
CA GLY A 65 -5.33 -4.79 -23.47
C GLY A 65 -4.05 -4.75 -24.30
N ASP A 66 -3.58 -3.56 -24.62
CA ASP A 66 -2.38 -3.35 -25.45
C ASP A 66 -1.66 -2.05 -25.08
N VAL A 67 -0.38 -1.97 -25.43
CA VAL A 67 0.46 -0.77 -25.31
C VAL A 67 1.31 -0.64 -26.57
N SER A 68 1.00 0.29 -27.45
CA SER A 68 1.63 0.45 -28.76
C SER A 68 2.05 1.89 -29.04
N ASP A 69 2.95 2.07 -30.01
CA ASP A 69 3.34 3.41 -30.46
C ASP A 69 2.14 4.12 -31.14
N ALA A 70 1.96 5.39 -30.84
CA ALA A 70 0.84 6.18 -31.39
C ALA A 70 0.82 6.23 -32.91
N ALA A 71 1.99 6.10 -33.55
CA ALA A 71 2.10 6.07 -35.00
C ALA A 71 1.53 4.81 -35.67
N SER A 72 1.51 3.70 -34.93
CA SER A 72 1.00 2.39 -35.39
C SER A 72 -0.32 1.99 -34.76
N ALA A 73 -0.74 2.68 -33.69
CA ALA A 73 -1.96 2.36 -32.96
C ALA A 73 -3.22 2.64 -33.81
N HIS A 74 -4.11 1.68 -33.86
CA HIS A 74 -5.41 1.85 -34.49
C HIS A 74 -6.45 2.22 -33.43
N ILE A 75 -6.96 3.45 -33.47
CA ILE A 75 -8.06 3.91 -32.63
C ILE A 75 -9.31 4.02 -33.52
N PRO A 76 -10.35 3.19 -33.28
CA PRO A 76 -11.57 3.23 -34.10
C PRO A 76 -12.27 4.59 -34.01
N ALA A 77 -12.93 5.00 -35.08
CA ALA A 77 -13.73 6.23 -35.08
C ALA A 77 -14.86 6.14 -34.03
N GLY A 78 -14.98 7.18 -33.22
CA GLY A 78 -15.99 7.22 -32.14
C GLY A 78 -15.61 6.49 -30.85
N ALA A 79 -14.39 5.92 -30.75
CA ALA A 79 -13.89 5.35 -29.52
C ALA A 79 -13.67 6.41 -28.43
N GLU A 80 -13.84 6.01 -27.15
CA GLU A 80 -13.53 6.85 -26.01
C GLU A 80 -12.01 7.03 -25.89
N VAL A 81 -11.52 8.26 -26.05
CA VAL A 81 -10.10 8.59 -25.96
C VAL A 81 -9.86 9.56 -24.80
N ILE A 82 -8.99 9.17 -23.90
CA ILE A 82 -8.47 10.02 -22.82
C ILE A 82 -7.14 10.58 -23.30
N ASP A 83 -7.10 11.88 -23.53
CA ASP A 83 -5.88 12.53 -24.07
C ASP A 83 -4.98 13.01 -22.93
N LEU A 84 -3.91 12.26 -22.69
CA LEU A 84 -2.81 12.57 -21.77
C LEU A 84 -1.49 12.78 -22.53
N SER A 85 -1.56 13.26 -23.78
CA SER A 85 -0.40 13.47 -24.65
C SER A 85 0.58 14.55 -24.16
N GLN A 86 0.16 15.37 -23.20
CA GLN A 86 1.00 16.38 -22.55
C GLN A 86 1.45 15.97 -21.13
N ALA A 87 1.14 14.73 -20.71
CA ALA A 87 1.40 14.24 -19.37
C ALA A 87 2.40 13.06 -19.37
N THR A 88 2.96 12.80 -18.19
CA THR A 88 3.65 11.55 -17.88
C THR A 88 2.68 10.59 -17.23
N VAL A 89 2.51 9.44 -17.87
CA VAL A 89 1.63 8.35 -17.44
C VAL A 89 2.44 7.28 -16.74
N LEU A 90 1.93 6.81 -15.59
CA LEU A 90 2.55 5.77 -14.76
C LEU A 90 1.50 4.72 -14.37
N PRO A 91 1.91 3.52 -13.89
CA PRO A 91 1.00 2.62 -13.19
C PRO A 91 0.41 3.29 -11.95
N GLY A 92 -0.76 2.87 -11.53
CA GLY A 92 -1.30 3.23 -10.22
C GLY A 92 -0.29 2.92 -9.12
N LEU A 93 -0.10 3.88 -8.20
CA LEU A 93 0.86 3.79 -7.11
C LEU A 93 0.37 2.82 -6.03
N ILE A 94 1.34 2.21 -5.34
CA ILE A 94 1.12 1.23 -4.26
C ILE A 94 1.84 1.73 -3.02
N ASP A 95 1.10 1.84 -1.91
CA ASP A 95 1.68 2.04 -0.57
C ASP A 95 1.55 0.73 0.21
N ALA A 96 2.69 0.13 0.56
CA ALA A 96 2.76 -1.17 1.22
C ALA A 96 2.78 -1.09 2.75
N HIS A 97 2.57 0.08 3.35
CA HIS A 97 2.45 0.25 4.80
C HIS A 97 1.57 1.44 5.17
N THR A 98 0.31 1.16 5.48
CA THR A 98 -0.68 2.18 5.86
C THR A 98 -1.51 1.72 7.05
N HIS A 99 -2.21 2.68 7.70
CA HIS A 99 -3.15 2.45 8.79
C HIS A 99 -4.44 3.25 8.54
N ILE A 100 -5.40 2.64 7.83
CA ILE A 100 -6.62 3.35 7.39
C ILE A 100 -7.54 3.75 8.57
N PHE A 101 -7.40 3.12 9.74
CA PHE A 101 -8.16 3.42 10.94
C PHE A 101 -7.50 4.42 11.88
N LEU A 102 -6.26 4.89 11.60
CA LEU A 102 -5.59 5.98 12.31
C LEU A 102 -5.73 7.32 11.57
N GLN A 103 -5.56 8.42 12.30
CA GLN A 103 -5.64 9.80 11.79
C GLN A 103 -4.51 10.68 12.34
N GLY A 104 -3.33 10.12 12.48
CA GLY A 104 -2.17 10.72 13.12
C GLY A 104 -2.06 10.33 14.59
N GLU A 105 -0.85 10.33 15.09
CA GLU A 105 -0.53 10.06 16.50
C GLU A 105 -0.06 11.32 17.23
N ASP A 106 -0.27 12.52 16.65
CA ASP A 106 0.13 13.78 17.25
C ASP A 106 -0.53 13.96 18.63
N PRO A 107 0.25 14.06 19.72
CA PRO A 107 -0.28 14.30 21.06
C PRO A 107 -1.10 15.59 21.18
N ALA A 108 -0.84 16.62 20.37
CA ALA A 108 -1.61 17.86 20.34
C ALA A 108 -3.05 17.65 19.83
N GLU A 109 -3.26 16.64 18.99
CA GLU A 109 -4.58 16.23 18.51
C GLU A 109 -5.21 15.11 19.35
N GLY A 110 -4.60 14.76 20.49
CA GLY A 110 -5.08 13.76 21.41
C GLY A 110 -4.41 12.39 21.29
N GLY A 111 -3.49 12.24 20.35
CA GLY A 111 -2.65 11.06 20.19
C GLY A 111 -3.38 9.76 19.90
N TYR A 112 -2.65 8.68 19.94
CA TYR A 112 -3.12 7.32 19.68
C TYR A 112 -4.24 6.88 20.66
N ASP A 113 -4.08 7.19 21.95
CA ASP A 113 -4.98 6.75 23.02
C ASP A 113 -6.41 7.27 22.82
N ILE A 114 -6.56 8.51 22.35
CA ILE A 114 -7.88 9.11 22.07
C ILE A 114 -8.63 8.28 21.04
N GLN A 115 -7.95 7.79 20.02
CA GLN A 115 -8.58 7.03 18.95
C GLN A 115 -9.09 5.66 19.43
N LEU A 116 -8.38 5.03 20.36
CA LEU A 116 -8.80 3.75 20.94
C LEU A 116 -9.86 3.94 22.04
N LEU A 117 -9.70 4.94 22.90
CA LEU A 117 -10.46 5.05 24.15
C LEU A 117 -11.74 5.89 24.00
N LYS A 118 -11.78 6.83 23.05
CA LYS A 118 -12.89 7.79 22.93
C LYS A 118 -13.72 7.64 21.66
N TYR A 119 -13.19 7.02 20.61
CA TYR A 119 -13.91 6.93 19.34
C TYR A 119 -14.52 5.56 19.12
N PRO A 120 -15.86 5.48 18.97
CA PRO A 120 -16.53 4.22 18.68
C PRO A 120 -16.16 3.71 17.29
N LEU A 121 -16.18 2.38 17.09
CA LEU A 121 -15.79 1.72 15.84
C LEU A 121 -16.54 2.28 14.62
N ALA A 122 -17.84 2.54 14.72
CA ALA A 122 -18.63 3.09 13.63
C ALA A 122 -18.09 4.47 13.15
N PHE A 123 -17.66 5.33 14.08
CA PHE A 123 -17.04 6.60 13.75
C PHE A 123 -15.68 6.39 13.06
N ARG A 124 -14.84 5.49 13.59
CA ARG A 124 -13.53 5.17 13.01
C ARG A 124 -13.69 4.57 11.61
N ALA A 125 -14.68 3.69 11.39
CA ALA A 125 -14.99 3.15 10.06
C ALA A 125 -15.43 4.25 9.07
N ALA A 126 -16.29 5.18 9.51
CA ALA A 126 -16.67 6.32 8.67
C ALA A 126 -15.46 7.19 8.28
N ARG A 127 -14.52 7.44 9.22
CA ARG A 127 -13.26 8.14 8.90
C ARG A 127 -12.38 7.35 7.92
N ALA A 128 -12.30 6.03 8.08
CA ALA A 128 -11.52 5.17 7.19
C ALA A 128 -11.99 5.28 5.73
N THR A 129 -13.29 5.49 5.48
CA THR A 129 -13.80 5.73 4.10
C THR A 129 -13.22 7.01 3.49
N VAL A 130 -12.96 8.03 4.30
CA VAL A 130 -12.33 9.28 3.86
C VAL A 130 -10.83 9.05 3.59
N SER A 131 -10.16 8.28 4.45
CA SER A 131 -8.74 7.94 4.29
C SER A 131 -8.48 7.20 2.96
N VAL A 132 -9.24 6.14 2.68
CA VAL A 132 -9.08 5.35 1.45
C VAL A 132 -9.44 6.16 0.19
N ARG A 133 -10.44 7.04 0.28
CA ARG A 133 -10.76 7.95 -0.81
C ARG A 133 -9.62 8.94 -1.09
N ARG A 134 -9.02 9.54 -0.05
CA ARG A 134 -7.86 10.44 -0.19
C ARG A 134 -6.67 9.74 -0.82
N ALA A 135 -6.38 8.49 -0.42
CA ALA A 135 -5.33 7.71 -1.05
C ALA A 135 -5.56 7.54 -2.55
N LEU A 136 -6.78 7.17 -2.95
CA LEU A 136 -7.12 7.01 -4.36
C LEU A 136 -6.99 8.35 -5.13
N GLU A 137 -7.46 9.46 -4.56
CA GLU A 137 -7.36 10.79 -5.18
C GLU A 137 -5.91 11.28 -5.32
N GLN A 138 -4.99 10.78 -4.47
CA GLN A 138 -3.55 11.02 -4.55
C GLN A 138 -2.81 10.04 -5.50
N GLY A 139 -3.54 9.14 -6.18
CA GLY A 139 -2.96 8.22 -7.16
C GLY A 139 -2.54 6.85 -6.60
N PHE A 140 -2.74 6.60 -5.31
CA PHE A 140 -2.48 5.29 -4.71
C PHE A 140 -3.69 4.38 -4.94
N THR A 141 -3.59 3.53 -5.97
CA THR A 141 -4.66 2.62 -6.38
C THR A 141 -4.66 1.31 -5.61
N THR A 142 -3.59 1.04 -4.85
CA THR A 142 -3.44 -0.14 -3.99
C THR A 142 -2.78 0.25 -2.68
N LEU A 143 -3.30 -0.27 -1.55
CA LEU A 143 -2.71 -0.12 -0.21
C LEU A 143 -2.56 -1.50 0.45
N ARG A 144 -1.51 -1.66 1.27
CA ARG A 144 -1.43 -2.70 2.28
C ARG A 144 -1.66 -2.05 3.65
N ASP A 145 -2.82 -2.34 4.25
CA ASP A 145 -3.19 -1.89 5.59
C ASP A 145 -2.57 -2.81 6.63
N MET A 146 -1.69 -2.26 7.47
CA MET A 146 -0.80 -3.06 8.29
C MET A 146 -1.36 -3.40 9.66
N GLU A 147 -2.45 -2.79 10.06
CA GLU A 147 -3.30 -3.21 11.19
C GLU A 147 -4.48 -2.25 11.38
N THR A 148 -5.48 -2.72 12.13
CA THR A 148 -6.69 -1.93 12.41
C THR A 148 -6.54 -1.01 13.62
N GLU A 149 -5.45 -1.09 14.36
CA GLU A 149 -5.19 -0.27 15.55
C GLU A 149 -6.36 -0.28 16.54
N GLY A 150 -6.77 -1.49 16.94
CA GLY A 150 -7.87 -1.71 17.86
C GLY A 150 -9.27 -1.61 17.25
N ALA A 151 -9.42 -1.51 15.92
CA ALA A 151 -10.71 -1.54 15.24
C ALA A 151 -11.16 -2.96 14.84
N GLY A 152 -10.60 -3.99 15.47
CA GLY A 152 -10.97 -5.39 15.22
C GLY A 152 -10.67 -5.83 13.79
N TYR A 153 -11.71 -6.16 13.03
CA TYR A 153 -11.64 -6.57 11.62
C TYR A 153 -12.26 -5.52 10.68
N GLY A 154 -12.16 -4.26 11.08
CA GLY A 154 -12.75 -3.14 10.34
C GLY A 154 -12.17 -2.95 8.94
N ASP A 155 -10.90 -3.26 8.73
CA ASP A 155 -10.21 -3.19 7.44
C ASP A 155 -10.80 -4.17 6.42
N VAL A 156 -11.16 -5.38 6.83
CA VAL A 156 -11.90 -6.34 6.00
C VAL A 156 -13.25 -5.75 5.57
N GLY A 157 -13.96 -5.08 6.49
CA GLY A 157 -15.23 -4.41 6.18
C GLY A 157 -15.05 -3.28 5.15
N ILE A 158 -14.02 -2.46 5.28
CA ILE A 158 -13.71 -1.41 4.29
C ILE A 158 -13.31 -2.01 2.94
N LYS A 159 -12.49 -3.07 2.94
CA LYS A 159 -12.14 -3.83 1.72
C LYS A 159 -13.40 -4.32 1.00
N MET A 160 -14.30 -5.00 1.70
CA MET A 160 -15.57 -5.48 1.14
C MET A 160 -16.45 -4.34 0.59
N ALA A 161 -16.48 -3.18 1.27
CA ALA A 161 -17.25 -2.03 0.81
C ALA A 161 -16.69 -1.42 -0.48
N ILE A 162 -15.35 -1.40 -0.63
CA ILE A 162 -14.69 -0.96 -1.88
C ILE A 162 -14.93 -1.97 -3.01
N GLU A 163 -14.76 -3.26 -2.74
CA GLU A 163 -14.96 -4.34 -3.73
C GLU A 163 -16.42 -4.45 -4.18
N GLY A 164 -17.35 -4.20 -3.28
CA GLY A 164 -18.80 -4.15 -3.57
C GLY A 164 -19.25 -2.85 -4.24
N GLY A 165 -18.36 -1.87 -4.45
CA GLY A 165 -18.68 -0.59 -5.09
C GLY A 165 -19.51 0.36 -4.21
N TYR A 166 -19.60 0.12 -2.90
CA TYR A 166 -20.35 0.99 -1.97
C TYR A 166 -19.60 2.28 -1.67
N ILE A 167 -18.26 2.23 -1.69
CA ILE A 167 -17.40 3.40 -1.49
C ILE A 167 -16.24 3.39 -2.50
N PRO A 168 -15.76 4.57 -2.96
CA PRO A 168 -14.53 4.66 -3.72
C PRO A 168 -13.32 4.40 -2.82
N GLY A 169 -12.31 3.72 -3.34
CA GLY A 169 -11.07 3.47 -2.63
C GLY A 169 -10.09 2.63 -3.44
N PRO A 170 -8.84 2.49 -2.98
CA PRO A 170 -7.82 1.62 -3.58
C PRO A 170 -8.17 0.15 -3.39
N ARG A 171 -7.44 -0.74 -4.05
CA ARG A 171 -7.42 -2.16 -3.71
C ARG A 171 -6.73 -2.33 -2.37
N LEU A 172 -7.36 -3.03 -1.42
CA LEU A 172 -6.80 -3.24 -0.10
C LEU A 172 -6.24 -4.65 0.06
N PHE A 173 -5.02 -4.74 0.60
CA PHE A 173 -4.46 -5.91 1.25
C PHE A 173 -4.47 -5.63 2.74
N VAL A 174 -5.11 -6.47 3.54
CA VAL A 174 -5.41 -6.19 4.94
C VAL A 174 -4.72 -7.16 5.88
N SER A 175 -4.35 -6.69 7.07
CA SER A 175 -3.65 -7.50 8.09
C SER A 175 -4.48 -7.71 9.34
N THR A 176 -5.67 -7.15 9.42
CA THR A 176 -6.59 -7.25 10.55
C THR A 176 -5.95 -6.76 11.86
N ARG A 177 -5.92 -7.59 12.90
CA ARG A 177 -5.29 -7.26 14.18
C ARG A 177 -3.83 -7.69 14.17
N ALA A 178 -2.92 -6.76 14.40
CA ALA A 178 -1.52 -7.13 14.61
C ALA A 178 -1.34 -7.99 15.87
N ILE A 179 -0.25 -8.74 15.94
CA ILE A 179 0.07 -9.64 17.04
C ILE A 179 1.27 -9.10 17.81
N SER A 180 1.19 -9.07 19.14
CA SER A 180 2.28 -8.69 20.03
C SER A 180 2.23 -9.52 21.32
N THR A 181 3.21 -9.35 22.22
CA THR A 181 3.27 -10.02 23.50
C THR A 181 2.82 -9.13 24.65
N THR A 182 2.59 -9.70 25.83
CA THR A 182 2.40 -8.94 27.05
C THR A 182 3.51 -7.91 27.23
N GLY A 183 3.13 -6.64 27.38
CA GLY A 183 4.06 -5.51 27.54
C GLY A 183 4.71 -5.01 26.24
N GLY A 184 4.46 -5.63 25.07
CA GLY A 184 5.03 -5.22 23.80
C GLY A 184 4.28 -4.07 23.12
N TYR A 185 3.01 -3.85 23.47
CA TYR A 185 2.15 -2.83 22.89
C TYR A 185 1.27 -2.14 23.94
N PRO A 186 1.85 -1.41 24.91
CA PRO A 186 1.07 -0.72 25.93
C PRO A 186 0.51 0.60 25.44
N LEU A 187 -0.64 1.01 26.00
CA LEU A 187 -0.95 2.42 26.18
C LEU A 187 -0.20 2.89 27.42
N GLU A 188 0.45 4.06 27.33
CA GLU A 188 1.35 4.55 28.38
C GLU A 188 0.70 5.64 29.22
N GLY A 189 1.19 5.82 30.47
CA GLY A 189 0.72 6.86 31.36
C GLY A 189 -0.52 6.54 32.19
N TYR A 190 -1.05 5.32 32.12
CA TYR A 190 -2.16 4.86 32.93
C TYR A 190 -1.66 4.12 34.19
N ALA A 191 -2.43 4.25 35.29
CA ALA A 191 -2.14 3.50 36.49
C ALA A 191 -2.28 1.97 36.24
N PRO A 192 -1.47 1.12 36.86
CA PRO A 192 -1.48 -0.32 36.61
C PRO A 192 -2.83 -1.00 36.84
N GLU A 193 -3.68 -0.40 37.69
CA GLU A 193 -5.01 -0.89 38.02
C GLU A 193 -6.05 -0.59 36.95
N VAL A 194 -5.71 0.26 35.97
CA VAL A 194 -6.63 0.61 34.89
C VAL A 194 -6.45 -0.37 33.73
N GLU A 195 -7.48 -1.13 33.45
CA GLU A 195 -7.51 -1.98 32.27
C GLU A 195 -7.89 -1.14 31.05
N VAL A 196 -6.95 -1.01 30.12
CA VAL A 196 -7.13 -0.27 28.85
C VAL A 196 -7.15 -1.23 27.65
N PRO A 197 -7.95 -0.95 26.62
CA PRO A 197 -7.94 -1.72 25.39
C PRO A 197 -6.55 -1.81 24.78
N LYS A 198 -6.22 -2.95 24.17
CA LYS A 198 -5.00 -3.12 23.38
C LYS A 198 -5.32 -2.89 21.91
N GLY A 199 -4.45 -2.18 21.20
CA GLY A 199 -4.54 -2.00 19.75
C GLY A 199 -4.35 -3.29 18.97
N VAL A 200 -3.71 -4.28 19.57
CA VAL A 200 -3.25 -5.55 18.99
C VAL A 200 -3.83 -6.77 19.70
N GLN A 201 -3.65 -7.94 19.12
CA GLN A 201 -3.86 -9.22 19.80
C GLN A 201 -2.61 -9.60 20.60
N ILE A 202 -2.78 -9.80 21.89
CA ILE A 202 -1.70 -10.25 22.78
C ILE A 202 -1.63 -11.77 22.78
N ILE A 203 -0.41 -12.30 22.67
CA ILE A 203 -0.08 -13.73 22.78
C ILE A 203 1.14 -13.90 23.68
N ASP A 204 1.20 -15.01 24.37
CA ASP A 204 2.37 -15.44 25.12
C ASP A 204 2.56 -16.96 24.91
N GLY A 205 3.56 -17.29 24.12
CA GLY A 205 3.93 -18.65 23.75
C GLY A 205 3.48 -19.12 22.37
N PRO A 206 4.16 -20.13 21.80
CA PRO A 206 3.96 -20.59 20.41
C PRO A 206 2.56 -21.14 20.10
N VAL A 207 1.87 -21.67 21.11
CA VAL A 207 0.50 -22.22 20.93
C VAL A 207 -0.49 -21.09 20.69
N GLU A 208 -0.41 -20.03 21.50
CA GLU A 208 -1.25 -18.84 21.32
C GLU A 208 -0.90 -18.08 20.04
N ALA A 209 0.40 -18.00 19.71
CA ALA A 209 0.91 -17.42 18.48
C ALA A 209 0.28 -18.09 17.24
N ARG A 210 0.29 -19.41 17.18
CA ARG A 210 -0.34 -20.19 16.10
C ARG A 210 -1.86 -19.98 16.05
N LYS A 211 -2.51 -19.97 17.20
CA LYS A 211 -3.96 -19.71 17.30
C LYS A 211 -4.30 -18.31 16.77
N ALA A 212 -3.53 -17.29 17.16
CA ALA A 212 -3.74 -15.92 16.71
C ALA A 212 -3.59 -15.78 15.18
N ALA A 213 -2.55 -16.41 14.59
CA ALA A 213 -2.39 -16.42 13.14
C ALA A 213 -3.62 -17.04 12.44
N ARG A 214 -4.11 -18.19 12.89
CA ARG A 214 -5.31 -18.83 12.35
C ARG A 214 -6.54 -17.93 12.46
N GLU A 215 -6.72 -17.27 13.60
CA GLU A 215 -7.84 -16.36 13.83
C GLU A 215 -7.82 -15.18 12.84
N GLN A 216 -6.67 -14.54 12.62
CA GLN A 216 -6.58 -13.45 11.66
C GLN A 216 -6.85 -13.94 10.22
N LEU A 217 -6.29 -15.08 9.84
CA LEU A 217 -6.50 -15.67 8.51
C LEU A 217 -7.96 -16.07 8.26
N ASP A 218 -8.63 -16.66 9.26
CA ASP A 218 -10.05 -17.02 9.21
C ASP A 218 -10.95 -15.78 9.02
N HIS A 219 -10.54 -14.65 9.60
CA HIS A 219 -11.26 -13.38 9.48
C HIS A 219 -10.90 -12.57 8.22
N GLY A 220 -10.09 -13.12 7.31
CA GLY A 220 -9.86 -12.54 5.97
C GLY A 220 -8.59 -11.72 5.84
N ALA A 221 -7.61 -11.91 6.73
CA ALA A 221 -6.30 -11.28 6.57
C ALA A 221 -5.59 -11.76 5.30
N ASP A 222 -5.04 -10.83 4.52
CA ASP A 222 -4.15 -11.12 3.40
C ASP A 222 -2.71 -11.27 3.84
N TRP A 223 -2.35 -10.63 4.96
CA TRP A 223 -1.04 -10.63 5.61
C TRP A 223 -1.21 -10.79 7.11
N ILE A 224 -0.19 -11.32 7.79
CA ILE A 224 -0.11 -11.27 9.25
C ILE A 224 0.91 -10.21 9.64
N LYS A 225 0.50 -9.25 10.49
CA LYS A 225 1.38 -8.25 11.10
C LYS A 225 1.79 -8.69 12.49
N VAL A 226 3.08 -8.59 12.79
CA VAL A 226 3.62 -8.86 14.13
C VAL A 226 4.53 -7.72 14.59
N TYR A 227 4.64 -7.53 15.90
CA TYR A 227 5.58 -6.62 16.53
C TYR A 227 6.75 -7.42 17.11
N MET A 228 7.92 -7.33 16.50
CA MET A 228 9.15 -7.97 16.96
C MET A 228 9.98 -7.07 17.88
N THR A 229 9.67 -5.77 17.86
CA THR A 229 10.15 -4.79 18.84
C THR A 229 8.94 -4.09 19.46
N HIS A 230 9.16 -3.51 20.64
CA HIS A 230 8.17 -2.65 21.31
C HIS A 230 7.66 -1.57 20.34
N ARG A 231 6.36 -1.25 20.42
CA ARG A 231 5.70 -0.26 19.57
C ARG A 231 6.40 1.10 19.56
N SER A 232 6.82 1.57 20.71
CA SER A 232 7.46 2.87 20.85
C SER A 232 8.80 2.77 21.57
N TRP A 233 9.62 3.80 21.40
CA TRP A 233 10.90 3.94 22.09
C TRP A 233 10.78 4.50 23.53
N VAL A 234 9.58 4.84 23.97
CA VAL A 234 9.34 5.68 25.14
C VAL A 234 9.74 4.98 26.43
N ARG A 235 9.49 3.67 26.55
CA ARG A 235 9.59 2.93 27.83
C ARG A 235 10.99 2.84 28.44
N ASN A 236 12.06 2.95 27.66
CA ASN A 236 13.44 2.96 28.15
C ASN A 236 14.27 4.08 27.53
N ASN A 237 13.62 5.19 27.16
CA ASN A 237 14.20 6.27 26.39
C ASN A 237 14.81 5.85 25.03
N GLY A 238 14.71 4.56 24.64
CA GLY A 238 15.24 4.02 23.39
C GLY A 238 16.74 4.20 23.17
N VAL A 239 17.49 4.45 24.24
CA VAL A 239 18.92 4.72 24.20
C VAL A 239 19.64 3.79 25.18
N GLY A 240 20.57 3.01 24.68
CA GLY A 240 21.42 2.13 25.46
C GLY A 240 22.54 2.88 26.22
N LYS A 241 23.35 2.14 26.97
CA LYS A 241 24.40 2.70 27.84
C LYS A 241 25.45 3.55 27.11
N ASN A 242 25.68 3.23 25.84
CA ASN A 242 26.67 3.93 24.99
C ASN A 242 26.00 4.92 24.04
N GLY A 243 24.73 5.26 24.27
CA GLY A 243 23.98 6.18 23.43
C GLY A 243 23.43 5.57 22.11
N GLU A 244 23.56 4.27 21.92
CA GLU A 244 22.95 3.56 20.79
C GLU A 244 21.42 3.55 20.88
N LEU A 245 20.72 3.52 19.76
CA LEU A 245 19.27 3.30 19.73
C LEU A 245 18.98 1.81 20.01
N VAL A 246 18.20 1.55 21.04
CA VAL A 246 17.82 0.20 21.46
C VAL A 246 16.31 0.06 21.45
N SER A 247 15.82 -0.98 20.78
CA SER A 247 14.43 -1.38 20.84
C SER A 247 14.28 -2.61 21.73
N GLN A 248 13.30 -2.57 22.62
CA GLN A 248 12.94 -3.74 23.44
C GLN A 248 12.38 -4.85 22.51
N PRO A 249 12.98 -6.07 22.49
CA PRO A 249 12.41 -7.20 21.77
C PRO A 249 11.11 -7.66 22.43
N THR A 250 10.20 -8.17 21.61
CA THR A 250 8.88 -8.67 22.05
C THR A 250 8.79 -10.20 21.86
N LEU A 251 8.31 -10.66 20.70
CA LEU A 251 8.19 -12.09 20.44
C LEU A 251 9.55 -12.81 20.48
N THR A 252 9.52 -14.04 20.92
CA THR A 252 10.64 -14.98 20.74
C THR A 252 10.68 -15.49 19.30
N VAL A 253 11.79 -16.13 18.93
CA VAL A 253 11.92 -16.76 17.60
C VAL A 253 10.92 -17.91 17.45
N GLU A 254 10.65 -18.66 18.51
CA GLU A 254 9.70 -19.79 18.52
C GLU A 254 8.26 -19.34 18.29
N GLU A 255 7.84 -18.24 18.93
CA GLU A 255 6.52 -17.65 18.72
C GLU A 255 6.36 -17.15 17.29
N LEU A 256 7.37 -16.43 16.78
CA LEU A 256 7.35 -15.95 15.40
C LEU A 256 7.32 -17.12 14.39
N ARG A 257 8.14 -18.17 14.59
CA ARG A 257 8.13 -19.34 13.73
C ARG A 257 6.79 -20.05 13.71
N ALA A 258 6.08 -20.10 14.84
CA ALA A 258 4.74 -20.65 14.89
C ALA A 258 3.73 -19.85 14.05
N ILE A 259 3.86 -18.50 14.03
CA ILE A 259 3.07 -17.62 13.17
C ILE A 259 3.44 -17.81 11.71
N VAL A 260 4.74 -17.77 11.38
CA VAL A 260 5.25 -17.88 10.01
C VAL A 260 4.86 -19.22 9.38
N ASP A 261 5.07 -20.34 10.10
CA ASP A 261 4.71 -21.68 9.64
C ASP A 261 3.22 -21.80 9.30
N GLU A 262 2.37 -21.30 10.17
CA GLU A 262 0.92 -21.31 9.95
C GLU A 262 0.52 -20.42 8.77
N THR A 263 1.06 -19.21 8.72
CA THR A 263 0.74 -18.20 7.68
C THR A 263 1.20 -18.67 6.31
N HIS A 264 2.42 -19.20 6.21
CA HIS A 264 2.94 -19.76 4.95
C HIS A 264 2.17 -21.00 4.52
N GLY A 265 1.69 -21.81 5.46
CA GLY A 265 0.80 -22.95 5.18
C GLY A 265 -0.51 -22.55 4.48
N TRP A 266 -0.97 -21.31 4.68
CA TRP A 266 -2.11 -20.71 4.01
C TRP A 266 -1.73 -19.97 2.71
N GLY A 267 -0.46 -19.99 2.30
CA GLY A 267 0.03 -19.23 1.16
C GLY A 267 0.02 -17.71 1.39
N LYS A 268 0.09 -17.27 2.64
CA LYS A 268 0.13 -15.87 3.04
C LYS A 268 1.48 -15.50 3.64
N LYS A 269 1.71 -14.23 3.93
CA LYS A 269 3.01 -13.69 4.35
C LYS A 269 2.94 -12.93 5.66
N VAL A 270 4.10 -12.81 6.33
CA VAL A 270 4.26 -12.13 7.62
C VAL A 270 5.09 -10.86 7.46
N ALA A 271 4.54 -9.75 7.95
CA ALA A 271 5.19 -8.45 8.03
C ALA A 271 5.55 -8.13 9.49
N CYS A 272 6.79 -7.73 9.72
CA CYS A 272 7.35 -7.58 11.04
C CYS A 272 7.77 -6.15 11.33
N HIS A 273 7.03 -5.47 12.24
CA HIS A 273 7.52 -4.26 12.87
C HIS A 273 8.81 -4.56 13.64
N ALA A 274 9.93 -3.99 13.22
CA ALA A 274 11.22 -4.23 13.83
C ALA A 274 12.14 -3.03 13.64
N TYR A 275 12.45 -2.33 14.73
CA TYR A 275 13.29 -1.13 14.69
C TYR A 275 14.79 -1.44 14.65
N SER A 276 15.27 -2.26 15.59
CA SER A 276 16.71 -2.50 15.73
C SER A 276 17.03 -3.71 16.62
N GLY A 277 18.32 -4.02 16.74
CA GLY A 277 18.87 -4.92 17.76
C GLY A 277 18.35 -6.34 17.72
N GLU A 278 18.11 -6.90 18.89
CA GLU A 278 17.70 -8.30 19.07
C GLU A 278 16.34 -8.60 18.47
N GLY A 279 15.36 -7.69 18.60
CA GLY A 279 14.02 -7.89 18.03
C GLY A 279 14.05 -7.99 16.50
N LEU A 280 14.85 -7.12 15.84
CA LEU A 280 15.05 -7.19 14.40
C LEU A 280 15.81 -8.46 14.01
N GLN A 281 16.80 -8.90 14.79
CA GLN A 281 17.48 -10.16 14.52
C GLN A 281 16.53 -11.36 14.62
N ARG A 282 15.67 -11.40 15.65
CA ARG A 282 14.64 -12.43 15.79
C ARG A 282 13.64 -12.44 14.63
N ALA A 283 13.30 -11.24 14.10
CA ALA A 283 12.44 -11.12 12.93
C ALA A 283 13.03 -11.87 11.71
N LEU A 284 14.32 -11.65 11.46
CA LEU A 284 15.03 -12.34 10.37
C LEU A 284 15.19 -13.84 10.64
N ASP A 285 15.54 -14.23 11.87
CA ASP A 285 15.76 -15.65 12.25
C ASP A 285 14.45 -16.44 12.29
N GLY A 286 13.35 -15.78 12.53
CA GLY A 286 12.00 -16.35 12.53
C GLY A 286 11.35 -16.44 11.17
N GLY A 287 11.87 -15.74 10.15
CA GLY A 287 11.45 -15.89 8.76
C GLY A 287 10.41 -14.84 8.30
N CYS A 288 10.45 -13.62 8.82
CA CYS A 288 9.62 -12.52 8.32
C CYS A 288 9.83 -12.29 6.82
N ASP A 289 8.74 -12.11 6.07
CA ASP A 289 8.79 -11.81 4.63
C ASP A 289 9.14 -10.34 4.37
N SER A 290 8.70 -9.43 5.25
CA SER A 290 9.10 -8.02 5.22
C SER A 290 9.42 -7.49 6.60
N ILE A 291 10.45 -6.62 6.65
CA ILE A 291 10.79 -5.80 7.81
C ILE A 291 10.17 -4.42 7.56
N GLU A 292 9.36 -4.01 8.52
CA GLU A 292 8.76 -2.68 8.56
C GLU A 292 9.63 -1.76 9.41
N HIS A 293 9.91 -0.57 8.92
CA HIS A 293 10.78 0.47 9.47
C HIS A 293 12.28 0.16 9.35
N GLY A 294 12.82 -0.82 10.07
CA GLY A 294 14.25 -1.15 9.99
C GLY A 294 15.17 0.01 10.35
N LEU A 295 14.86 0.75 11.42
CA LEU A 295 15.54 2.00 11.79
C LEU A 295 17.05 1.87 11.92
N VAL A 296 17.53 0.76 12.50
CA VAL A 296 18.97 0.50 12.62
C VAL A 296 19.27 -0.91 12.12
N LEU A 297 19.72 -1.01 10.89
CA LEU A 297 20.17 -2.24 10.26
C LEU A 297 21.69 -2.36 10.35
N THR A 298 22.16 -3.48 10.87
CA THR A 298 23.60 -3.84 10.84
C THR A 298 23.97 -4.47 9.49
N ASP A 299 25.25 -4.42 9.11
CA ASP A 299 25.69 -5.05 7.86
C ASP A 299 25.43 -6.57 7.81
N PRO A 300 25.57 -7.36 8.90
CA PRO A 300 25.15 -8.77 8.92
C PRO A 300 23.66 -8.97 8.68
N GLN A 301 22.78 -8.12 9.25
CA GLN A 301 21.34 -8.17 9.05
C GLN A 301 20.96 -7.84 7.60
N ILE A 302 21.56 -6.82 7.01
CA ILE A 302 21.41 -6.49 5.58
C ILE A 302 21.81 -7.68 4.71
N ALA A 303 22.97 -8.30 4.99
CA ALA A 303 23.39 -9.47 4.26
C ALA A 303 22.43 -10.66 4.42
N GLN A 304 21.81 -10.81 5.61
CA GLN A 304 20.81 -11.85 5.87
C GLN A 304 19.51 -11.57 5.09
N MET A 305 19.03 -10.34 5.08
CA MET A 305 17.87 -9.93 4.28
C MET A 305 18.06 -10.26 2.80
N ILE A 306 19.24 -9.97 2.24
CA ILE A 306 19.54 -10.28 0.84
C ILE A 306 19.50 -11.79 0.59
N ARG A 307 20.14 -12.59 1.45
CA ARG A 307 20.15 -14.06 1.29
C ARG A 307 18.77 -14.69 1.39
N GLN A 308 17.91 -14.16 2.27
CA GLN A 308 16.55 -14.66 2.49
C GLN A 308 15.54 -14.06 1.49
N GLY A 309 15.91 -12.98 0.82
CA GLY A 309 14.96 -12.23 -0.04
C GLY A 309 13.94 -11.40 0.74
N THR A 310 14.22 -11.13 2.03
CA THR A 310 13.36 -10.33 2.91
C THR A 310 13.27 -8.89 2.41
N TRP A 311 12.07 -8.36 2.35
CA TRP A 311 11.81 -6.98 1.94
C TRP A 311 12.03 -5.97 3.05
N LEU A 312 12.35 -4.74 2.68
CA LEU A 312 12.32 -3.57 3.56
C LEU A 312 11.21 -2.63 3.11
N CYS A 313 10.34 -2.25 4.04
CA CYS A 313 9.37 -1.18 3.92
C CYS A 313 9.75 -0.11 4.95
N ALA A 314 10.53 0.89 4.53
CA ALA A 314 11.29 1.72 5.48
C ALA A 314 10.46 2.78 6.19
N THR A 315 9.35 3.25 5.58
CA THR A 315 8.47 4.27 6.19
C THR A 315 9.24 5.49 6.72
N LEU A 316 10.00 6.15 5.86
CA LEU A 316 10.91 7.22 6.26
C LEU A 316 10.17 8.45 6.82
N SER A 317 9.02 8.78 6.23
CA SER A 317 8.31 10.04 6.48
C SER A 317 7.95 10.30 7.95
N PRO A 318 7.46 9.34 8.77
CA PRO A 318 7.10 9.58 10.17
C PRO A 318 8.27 10.04 11.05
N TYR A 319 9.49 9.66 10.70
CA TYR A 319 10.68 9.96 11.51
C TYR A 319 11.28 11.33 11.19
N TYR A 320 10.72 12.08 10.25
CA TYR A 320 11.15 13.42 9.84
C TYR A 320 10.12 14.52 10.13
N SER A 321 9.08 14.21 10.88
CA SER A 321 8.15 15.19 11.42
C SER A 321 8.78 15.84 12.67
N ASP A 322 8.83 17.16 12.70
CA ASP A 322 9.35 17.92 13.85
C ASP A 322 8.33 17.91 15.01
N TRP A 323 8.16 16.74 15.65
CA TRP A 323 7.15 16.55 16.70
C TRP A 323 7.56 17.13 18.04
N ALA A 324 8.87 17.19 18.32
CA ALA A 324 9.41 17.79 19.52
C ALA A 324 10.46 18.86 19.23
N PRO A 325 10.51 19.97 20.04
CA PRO A 325 11.52 21.01 19.88
C PRO A 325 12.95 20.47 19.97
N ALA A 326 13.82 20.95 19.08
CA ALA A 326 15.20 20.49 18.95
C ALA A 326 16.04 20.52 20.24
N ASN A 327 15.73 21.45 21.14
CA ASN A 327 16.41 21.65 22.40
C ASN A 327 15.88 20.77 23.54
N THR A 328 14.90 19.91 23.28
CA THR A 328 14.39 18.95 24.26
C THR A 328 15.09 17.60 24.13
N PRO A 329 15.17 16.79 25.19
CA PRO A 329 15.68 15.42 25.12
C PRO A 329 14.91 14.56 24.12
N GLU A 330 13.61 14.79 23.97
CA GLU A 330 12.74 14.11 23.03
C GLU A 330 13.08 14.47 21.58
N GLY A 331 13.14 15.76 21.26
CA GLY A 331 13.53 16.21 19.93
C GLY A 331 14.97 15.83 19.53
N GLN A 332 15.87 15.68 20.50
CA GLN A 332 17.21 15.13 20.25
C GLN A 332 17.17 13.64 19.90
N ARG A 333 16.33 12.86 20.58
CA ARG A 333 16.09 11.44 20.26
C ARG A 333 15.48 11.27 18.87
N ASP A 334 14.48 12.10 18.52
CA ASP A 334 13.82 12.03 17.22
C ASP A 334 14.80 12.29 16.07
N ARG A 335 15.66 13.32 16.20
CA ARG A 335 16.73 13.58 15.23
C ARG A 335 17.73 12.44 15.13
N LYS A 336 18.08 11.83 16.26
CA LYS A 336 18.97 10.68 16.27
C LYS A 336 18.33 9.50 15.54
N ARG A 337 17.02 9.21 15.78
CA ARG A 337 16.28 8.18 15.05
C ARG A 337 16.31 8.44 13.54
N ALA A 338 15.97 9.65 13.12
CA ALA A 338 16.00 10.03 11.73
C ALA A 338 17.38 9.82 11.10
N SER A 339 18.44 10.26 11.77
CA SER A 339 19.82 10.11 11.30
C SER A 339 20.25 8.64 11.18
N GLU A 340 19.94 7.80 12.17
CA GLU A 340 20.27 6.36 12.13
C GLU A 340 19.46 5.64 11.06
N HIS A 341 18.20 6.03 10.88
CA HIS A 341 17.33 5.48 9.83
C HIS A 341 17.84 5.83 8.43
N GLU A 342 18.28 7.08 8.21
CA GLU A 342 18.93 7.49 6.97
C GLU A 342 20.15 6.61 6.66
N VAL A 343 21.05 6.44 7.64
CA VAL A 343 22.24 5.59 7.47
C VAL A 343 21.87 4.16 7.12
N SER A 344 20.87 3.61 7.83
CA SER A 344 20.34 2.27 7.61
C SER A 344 19.77 2.10 6.20
N PHE A 345 18.93 3.04 5.77
CA PHE A 345 18.32 3.01 4.43
C PHE A 345 19.36 3.14 3.31
N ARG A 346 20.31 4.07 3.43
CA ARG A 346 21.43 4.23 2.47
C ARG A 346 22.24 2.94 2.31
N LYS A 347 22.54 2.25 3.41
CA LYS A 347 23.22 0.95 3.40
C LYS A 347 22.38 -0.11 2.69
N ALA A 348 21.10 -0.20 3.00
CA ALA A 348 20.18 -1.15 2.38
C ALA A 348 20.06 -0.94 0.86
N VAL A 349 19.89 0.31 0.42
CA VAL A 349 19.87 0.68 -1.01
C VAL A 349 21.17 0.27 -1.70
N LYS A 350 22.33 0.67 -1.12
CA LYS A 350 23.66 0.36 -1.69
C LYS A 350 23.90 -1.13 -1.79
N ALA A 351 23.44 -1.91 -0.83
CA ALA A 351 23.61 -3.36 -0.78
C ALA A 351 22.63 -4.12 -1.69
N GLY A 352 21.59 -3.48 -2.21
CA GLY A 352 20.60 -4.10 -3.09
C GLY A 352 19.51 -4.89 -2.35
N VAL A 353 19.17 -4.50 -1.13
CA VAL A 353 18.00 -5.03 -0.42
C VAL A 353 16.74 -4.77 -1.26
N LYS A 354 15.80 -5.70 -1.28
CA LYS A 354 14.50 -5.48 -1.88
C LYS A 354 13.73 -4.44 -1.07
N ILE A 355 13.38 -3.31 -1.69
CA ILE A 355 12.65 -2.21 -1.02
C ILE A 355 11.31 -2.01 -1.72
N ALA A 356 10.24 -1.96 -0.91
CA ALA A 356 8.91 -1.52 -1.31
C ALA A 356 8.58 -0.18 -0.67
N PHE A 357 7.87 0.66 -1.39
CA PHE A 357 7.36 1.93 -0.90
C PHE A 357 6.33 1.69 0.21
N GLY A 358 6.43 2.41 1.30
CA GLY A 358 5.48 2.42 2.39
C GLY A 358 5.70 3.65 3.27
N THR A 359 4.63 4.25 3.74
CA THR A 359 4.67 5.57 4.37
C THR A 359 4.34 5.57 5.85
N ASP A 360 3.67 4.52 6.34
CA ASP A 360 3.06 4.52 7.67
C ASP A 360 2.00 5.64 7.85
N ILE A 361 1.36 6.03 6.71
CA ILE A 361 0.26 7.00 6.75
C ILE A 361 -0.89 6.45 7.60
N GLY A 362 -1.42 7.29 8.47
CA GLY A 362 -2.28 6.90 9.58
C GLY A 362 -1.54 7.10 10.90
N GLY A 363 -0.26 6.73 11.02
CA GLY A 363 0.65 7.23 12.06
C GLY A 363 0.92 8.73 11.91
N ILE A 364 1.06 9.18 10.67
CA ILE A 364 0.95 10.61 10.30
C ILE A 364 -0.44 10.88 9.71
N PRO A 365 -0.96 12.13 9.80
CA PRO A 365 -2.31 12.45 9.32
C PRO A 365 -2.52 12.21 7.84
N TRP A 366 -3.67 11.66 7.45
CA TRP A 366 -4.08 11.46 6.06
C TRP A 366 -4.26 12.77 5.26
N SER A 367 -4.15 13.93 5.89
CA SER A 367 -4.07 15.23 5.24
C SER A 367 -2.71 15.51 4.61
N GLN A 368 -1.67 14.77 5.01
CA GLN A 368 -0.33 14.86 4.43
C GLN A 368 -0.27 14.16 3.06
N PRO A 369 0.60 14.59 2.15
CA PRO A 369 0.83 13.88 0.89
C PRO A 369 1.47 12.51 1.16
N ILE A 370 0.84 11.43 0.68
CA ILE A 370 1.43 10.08 0.74
C ILE A 370 2.76 10.06 -0.03
N ALA A 371 2.81 10.76 -1.16
CA ALA A 371 3.99 10.83 -2.03
C ALA A 371 5.19 11.59 -1.44
N GLN A 372 5.06 12.20 -0.23
CA GLN A 372 6.20 12.84 0.47
C GLN A 372 7.34 11.86 0.80
N GLU A 373 7.09 10.55 0.76
CA GLU A 373 8.11 9.51 0.93
C GLU A 373 9.10 9.48 -0.24
N PHE A 374 8.67 9.73 -1.48
CA PHE A 374 9.54 9.69 -2.64
C PHE A 374 10.77 10.61 -2.56
N PRO A 375 10.64 11.91 -2.22
CA PRO A 375 11.78 12.80 -2.03
C PRO A 375 12.79 12.25 -1.02
N ARG A 376 12.32 11.66 0.08
CA ARG A 376 13.19 11.07 1.11
C ARG A 376 13.95 9.86 0.57
N MET A 377 13.27 8.96 -0.14
CA MET A 377 13.93 7.81 -0.76
C MET A 377 15.03 8.23 -1.73
N VAL A 378 14.80 9.28 -2.53
CA VAL A 378 15.79 9.81 -3.47
C VAL A 378 16.93 10.52 -2.73
N GLU A 379 16.63 11.37 -1.76
CA GLU A 379 17.63 12.02 -0.90
C GLU A 379 18.56 11.00 -0.24
N PHE A 380 18.03 9.83 0.13
CA PHE A 380 18.76 8.76 0.81
C PHE A 380 19.34 7.70 -0.12
N GLY A 381 19.44 7.99 -1.41
CA GLY A 381 20.30 7.26 -2.33
C GLY A 381 19.62 6.42 -3.41
N MET A 382 18.30 6.38 -3.49
CA MET A 382 17.64 5.84 -4.66
C MET A 382 17.70 6.80 -5.84
N THR A 383 17.73 6.29 -7.05
CA THR A 383 17.40 7.10 -8.23
C THR A 383 15.88 7.36 -8.25
N PRO A 384 15.41 8.45 -8.91
CA PRO A 384 13.97 8.68 -9.05
C PRO A 384 13.22 7.49 -9.68
N MET A 385 13.81 6.81 -10.65
CA MET A 385 13.23 5.60 -11.25
C MET A 385 13.11 4.45 -10.24
N GLN A 386 14.13 4.22 -9.40
CA GLN A 386 14.07 3.21 -8.35
C GLN A 386 12.99 3.51 -7.31
N ALA A 387 12.82 4.78 -6.95
CA ALA A 387 11.76 5.21 -6.04
C ALA A 387 10.37 4.97 -6.66
N ILE A 388 10.15 5.31 -7.94
CA ILE A 388 8.91 5.00 -8.65
C ILE A 388 8.67 3.48 -8.73
N GLN A 389 9.69 2.70 -9.07
CA GLN A 389 9.58 1.25 -9.12
C GLN A 389 9.26 0.65 -7.76
N SER A 390 9.74 1.22 -6.64
CA SER A 390 9.41 0.75 -5.29
C SER A 390 7.93 0.90 -4.97
N ALA A 391 7.24 1.91 -5.53
CA ALA A 391 5.81 2.16 -5.38
C ALA A 391 4.96 1.56 -6.51
N THR A 392 5.56 0.79 -7.40
CA THR A 392 4.87 0.18 -8.54
C THR A 392 5.23 -1.31 -8.63
N SER A 393 6.11 -1.71 -9.55
CA SER A 393 6.41 -3.13 -9.81
C SER A 393 7.04 -3.85 -8.61
N ARG A 394 7.84 -3.17 -7.79
CA ARG A 394 8.46 -3.77 -6.60
C ARG A 394 7.44 -4.00 -5.48
N ALA A 395 6.59 -3.01 -5.19
CA ALA A 395 5.51 -3.22 -4.23
C ALA A 395 4.54 -4.30 -4.72
N ALA A 396 4.24 -4.35 -6.03
CA ALA A 396 3.44 -5.44 -6.61
C ALA A 396 4.10 -6.82 -6.45
N GLU A 397 5.44 -6.91 -6.56
CA GLU A 397 6.18 -8.16 -6.28
C GLU A 397 6.07 -8.56 -4.80
N LEU A 398 6.19 -7.61 -3.86
CA LEU A 398 5.97 -7.85 -2.43
C LEU A 398 4.57 -8.41 -2.16
N LEU A 399 3.54 -7.83 -2.82
CA LEU A 399 2.14 -8.23 -2.67
C LEU A 399 1.76 -9.49 -3.47
N GLU A 400 2.73 -10.18 -4.10
CA GLU A 400 2.52 -11.36 -4.96
C GLU A 400 1.62 -11.09 -6.18
N MET A 401 1.57 -9.82 -6.61
CA MET A 401 0.78 -9.34 -7.74
C MET A 401 1.65 -8.93 -8.94
N LYS A 402 2.87 -9.49 -9.03
CA LYS A 402 3.82 -9.20 -10.11
C LYS A 402 3.17 -9.37 -11.49
N GLY A 403 3.30 -8.36 -12.34
CA GLY A 403 2.72 -8.33 -13.68
C GLY A 403 1.21 -8.07 -13.72
N ARG A 404 0.53 -8.00 -12.56
CA ARG A 404 -0.89 -7.68 -12.46
C ARG A 404 -1.13 -6.26 -11.92
N LEU A 405 -0.27 -5.79 -11.02
CA LEU A 405 -0.28 -4.45 -10.43
C LEU A 405 1.06 -3.76 -10.68
N GLY A 406 1.08 -2.45 -10.60
CA GLY A 406 2.27 -1.62 -10.67
C GLY A 406 2.99 -1.66 -12.02
N VAL A 407 2.31 -2.05 -13.09
CA VAL A 407 2.86 -2.11 -14.45
C VAL A 407 1.83 -1.67 -15.47
N ILE A 408 2.30 -1.00 -16.56
CA ILE A 408 1.50 -0.72 -17.74
C ILE A 408 1.88 -1.74 -18.83
N ALA A 409 1.19 -2.88 -18.80
CA ALA A 409 1.45 -3.98 -19.73
C ALA A 409 0.16 -4.78 -20.01
N PRO A 410 0.05 -5.47 -21.16
CA PRO A 410 -1.11 -6.31 -21.46
C PRO A 410 -1.40 -7.34 -20.38
N GLY A 411 -2.67 -7.42 -19.96
CA GLY A 411 -3.14 -8.33 -18.90
C GLY A 411 -3.00 -7.80 -17.46
N ALA A 412 -2.32 -6.67 -17.24
CA ALA A 412 -2.32 -5.99 -15.95
C ALA A 412 -3.67 -5.31 -15.69
N TYR A 413 -3.98 -5.05 -14.43
CA TYR A 413 -5.13 -4.20 -14.08
C TYR A 413 -4.95 -2.79 -14.66
N ALA A 414 -6.03 -2.21 -15.14
CA ALA A 414 -6.05 -0.85 -15.67
C ALA A 414 -6.07 0.18 -14.53
N ASP A 415 -5.00 0.15 -13.75
CA ASP A 415 -4.69 1.10 -12.68
C ASP A 415 -3.62 2.05 -13.23
N VAL A 416 -4.02 3.28 -13.57
CA VAL A 416 -3.20 4.25 -14.31
C VAL A 416 -3.29 5.61 -13.64
N VAL A 417 -2.14 6.26 -13.44
CA VAL A 417 -2.07 7.65 -12.98
C VAL A 417 -1.31 8.50 -13.97
N ALA A 418 -1.56 9.81 -13.95
CA ALA A 418 -0.78 10.75 -14.72
C ALA A 418 -0.53 12.07 -13.98
N ILE A 419 0.61 12.66 -14.30
CA ILE A 419 1.10 13.93 -13.73
C ILE A 419 1.54 14.86 -14.83
N SER A 420 1.55 16.17 -14.55
CA SER A 420 2.21 17.15 -15.39
C SER A 420 3.70 17.19 -15.09
N GLY A 421 4.56 17.11 -16.14
CA GLY A 421 6.01 17.20 -16.00
C GLY A 421 6.74 15.86 -15.96
N ASP A 422 8.02 15.91 -15.60
CA ASP A 422 8.95 14.77 -15.58
C ASP A 422 9.35 14.40 -14.14
N PRO A 423 8.84 13.27 -13.58
CA PRO A 423 9.16 12.85 -12.21
C PRO A 423 10.60 12.37 -12.05
N LEU A 424 11.33 12.14 -13.13
CA LEU A 424 12.75 11.80 -13.08
C LEU A 424 13.63 13.04 -12.89
N ALA A 425 13.15 14.22 -13.31
CA ALA A 425 13.79 15.49 -13.06
C ALA A 425 13.42 16.08 -11.71
N ASP A 426 12.16 15.96 -11.30
CA ASP A 426 11.66 16.39 -10.01
C ASP A 426 10.64 15.37 -9.46
N ILE A 427 11.08 14.53 -8.54
CA ILE A 427 10.25 13.47 -7.97
C ILE A 427 9.08 14.01 -7.12
N LYS A 428 9.16 15.26 -6.62
CA LYS A 428 8.11 15.89 -5.79
C LYS A 428 6.82 16.12 -6.55
N ILE A 429 6.87 16.16 -7.89
CA ILE A 429 5.65 16.35 -8.67
C ILE A 429 4.65 15.19 -8.52
N LEU A 430 5.10 14.02 -8.01
CA LEU A 430 4.22 12.90 -7.65
C LEU A 430 3.25 13.23 -6.50
N GLU A 431 3.48 14.30 -5.73
CA GLU A 431 2.52 14.82 -4.75
C GLU A 431 1.27 15.44 -5.41
N ASN A 432 1.31 15.68 -6.74
CA ASN A 432 0.27 16.36 -7.50
C ASN A 432 -0.23 15.50 -8.67
N VAL A 433 -0.73 14.31 -8.38
CA VAL A 433 -1.34 13.44 -9.38
C VAL A 433 -2.62 14.09 -9.91
N GLY A 434 -2.69 14.34 -11.23
CA GLY A 434 -3.82 15.02 -11.86
C GLY A 434 -4.81 14.08 -12.56
N PHE A 435 -4.43 12.83 -12.80
CA PHE A 435 -5.31 11.80 -13.36
C PHE A 435 -5.17 10.50 -12.60
N VAL A 436 -6.32 9.88 -12.27
CA VAL A 436 -6.38 8.58 -11.58
C VAL A 436 -7.43 7.70 -12.23
N MET A 437 -7.00 6.54 -12.69
CA MET A 437 -7.84 5.43 -13.12
C MET A 437 -7.55 4.21 -12.27
N LYS A 438 -8.59 3.50 -11.83
CA LYS A 438 -8.48 2.20 -11.15
C LYS A 438 -9.47 1.23 -11.77
N ASN A 439 -9.03 0.02 -12.09
CA ASN A 439 -9.85 -0.99 -12.77
C ASN A 439 -10.54 -0.46 -14.05
N GLY A 440 -9.88 0.45 -14.80
CA GLY A 440 -10.43 1.04 -16.01
C GLY A 440 -11.50 2.13 -15.79
N GLU A 441 -11.79 2.49 -14.55
CA GLU A 441 -12.68 3.59 -14.16
C GLU A 441 -11.90 4.82 -13.76
N VAL A 442 -12.32 6.00 -14.25
CA VAL A 442 -11.68 7.29 -13.97
C VAL A 442 -12.26 7.87 -12.69
N PHE A 443 -11.42 8.07 -11.68
CA PHE A 443 -11.78 8.69 -10.40
C PHE A 443 -11.38 10.16 -10.31
N LYS A 444 -10.33 10.57 -11.02
CA LYS A 444 -9.85 11.94 -11.07
C LYS A 444 -9.34 12.26 -12.47
N ASN A 445 -9.68 13.46 -12.96
CA ASN A 445 -9.18 13.95 -14.22
C ASN A 445 -9.14 15.50 -14.21
N ASP A 446 -8.03 16.04 -13.72
CA ASP A 446 -7.76 17.47 -13.66
C ASP A 446 -6.80 17.91 -14.79
N LEU A 447 -6.25 16.96 -15.58
CA LEU A 447 -5.32 17.22 -16.66
C LEU A 447 -5.99 17.49 -18.01
N VAL A 448 -7.22 17.01 -18.18
CA VAL A 448 -8.00 17.26 -19.41
C VAL A 448 -9.00 18.39 -19.12
N PRO A 449 -9.00 19.47 -19.92
CA PRO A 449 -9.97 20.54 -19.74
C PRO A 449 -11.40 20.00 -19.76
N LYS A 450 -12.22 20.40 -18.79
CA LYS A 450 -13.66 20.12 -18.81
C LYS A 450 -14.25 20.86 -20.02
N ARG A 451 -14.79 20.10 -20.98
CA ARG A 451 -15.48 20.65 -22.16
C ARG A 451 -16.83 21.23 -21.75
#